data_135ad295ed1a39ef8891d0bb20b60d76
#
_entry.id   135ad295ed1a39ef8891d0bb20b60d76
#
_cell.length_a   1.000
_cell.length_b   1.000
_cell.length_c   1.000
_cell.angle_alpha   90.00
_cell.angle_beta   90.00
_cell.angle_gamma   90.00
#
_symmetry.space_group_name_H-M   'P 1'
#
loop_
_entity.id
_entity.type
_entity.pdbx_description
1 polymer ?
#
loop_
_entity_poly.entity_id
_entity_poly.type
_entity_poly.pdbx_seq_one_letter_code
_entity_poly.pdbx_strand_id
1 'polypeptide(L)'
;MKIGLVYAMTGEIESLLTQENAQPLQTVAGVPFYQIRPDVIACAGGVSKVNAAMATQLLISLYQPDLVLNAGVAGCFENMPIGSIVLAEGFLQHDVDTSTLGDRVGLVSTVNRVQFPTSDPDRARAAMDRVGVPYRTGWVATGDW
;
A
#
# COMPACT_ATOMS: atom_id res chain seq x y z
N MET A 1 -12.91 -12.47 7.45
CA MET A 1 -12.57 -11.31 6.59
C MET A 1 -11.21 -11.59 6.00
N LYS A 2 -11.13 -11.67 4.69
CA LYS A 2 -9.88 -11.93 3.98
C LYS A 2 -9.12 -10.62 3.75
N ILE A 3 -7.84 -10.60 4.08
CA ILE A 3 -6.97 -9.43 3.94
C ILE A 3 -5.92 -9.68 2.89
N GLY A 4 -5.76 -8.74 1.98
CA GLY A 4 -4.65 -8.68 1.03
C GLY A 4 -3.62 -7.65 1.47
N LEU A 5 -2.35 -8.05 1.54
CA LEU A 5 -1.24 -7.17 1.84
C LEU A 5 -0.41 -6.92 0.58
N VAL A 6 -0.18 -5.66 0.25
CA VAL A 6 0.65 -5.27 -0.90
C VAL A 6 1.89 -4.54 -0.39
N TYR A 7 3.04 -5.01 -0.81
CA TYR A 7 4.35 -4.42 -0.54
C TYR A 7 5.08 -4.14 -1.86
N ALA A 8 5.95 -3.16 -1.87
CA ALA A 8 6.77 -2.89 -3.04
C ALA A 8 7.99 -3.83 -3.11
N MET A 9 8.69 -4.02 -2.00
CA MET A 9 9.94 -4.76 -1.97
C MET A 9 9.88 -5.96 -1.04
N THR A 10 10.60 -7.02 -1.40
CA THR A 10 10.70 -8.23 -0.54
C THR A 10 11.26 -7.91 0.84
N GLY A 11 12.23 -6.99 0.94
CA GLY A 11 12.80 -6.58 2.24
C GLY A 11 11.79 -5.93 3.19
N GLU A 12 10.71 -5.33 2.70
CA GLU A 12 9.66 -4.75 3.53
C GLU A 12 8.77 -5.80 4.19
N ILE A 13 8.67 -7.00 3.60
CA ILE A 13 7.80 -8.08 4.06
C ILE A 13 8.56 -9.24 4.69
N GLU A 14 9.88 -9.32 4.52
CA GLU A 14 10.71 -10.48 4.93
C GLU A 14 10.54 -10.85 6.41
N SER A 15 10.53 -9.83 7.28
CA SER A 15 10.30 -10.07 8.71
C SER A 15 8.96 -10.71 9.00
N LEU A 16 7.89 -10.25 8.32
CA LEU A 16 6.55 -10.81 8.46
C LEU A 16 6.50 -12.25 7.93
N LEU A 17 7.10 -12.52 6.77
CA LEU A 17 7.17 -13.86 6.19
C LEU A 17 7.85 -14.85 7.17
N THR A 18 8.93 -14.42 7.78
CA THR A 18 9.70 -15.23 8.73
C THR A 18 8.93 -15.46 10.04
N GLN A 19 8.41 -14.39 10.64
CA GLN A 19 7.70 -14.45 11.93
C GLN A 19 6.44 -15.31 11.87
N GLU A 20 5.70 -15.23 10.77
CA GLU A 20 4.44 -15.95 10.59
C GLU A 20 4.65 -17.33 9.92
N ASN A 21 5.87 -17.72 9.62
CA ASN A 21 6.20 -18.94 8.88
C ASN A 21 5.38 -19.06 7.58
N ALA A 22 5.34 -17.96 6.82
CA ALA A 22 4.51 -17.81 5.66
C ALA A 22 4.82 -18.86 4.58
N GLN A 23 3.79 -19.36 3.92
CA GLN A 23 3.93 -20.37 2.88
C GLN A 23 3.91 -19.72 1.51
N PRO A 24 4.88 -19.98 0.62
CA PRO A 24 4.81 -19.52 -0.76
C PRO A 24 3.62 -20.18 -1.47
N LEU A 25 2.88 -19.40 -2.25
CA LEU A 25 1.76 -19.88 -3.05
C LEU A 25 2.19 -20.03 -4.51
N GLN A 26 2.15 -18.95 -5.25
CA GLN A 26 2.48 -18.92 -6.67
C GLN A 26 3.15 -17.60 -7.03
N THR A 27 3.79 -17.56 -8.19
CA THR A 27 4.28 -16.33 -8.81
C THR A 27 3.52 -16.11 -10.11
N VAL A 28 2.92 -14.94 -10.27
CA VAL A 28 2.15 -14.57 -11.46
C VAL A 28 2.67 -13.24 -11.98
N ALA A 29 3.02 -13.17 -13.25
CA ALA A 29 3.63 -11.99 -13.88
C ALA A 29 4.84 -11.43 -13.12
N GLY A 30 5.64 -12.31 -12.49
CA GLY A 30 6.79 -11.92 -11.69
C GLY A 30 6.45 -11.50 -10.24
N VAL A 31 5.18 -11.43 -9.86
CA VAL A 31 4.72 -11.09 -8.51
C VAL A 31 4.60 -12.35 -7.67
N PRO A 32 5.41 -12.54 -6.62
CA PRO A 32 5.27 -13.65 -5.69
C PRO A 32 4.12 -13.40 -4.70
N PHE A 33 3.36 -14.46 -4.42
CA PHE A 33 2.28 -14.46 -3.43
C PHE A 33 2.59 -15.42 -2.28
N TYR A 34 2.19 -15.03 -1.07
CA TYR A 34 2.44 -15.77 0.16
C TYR A 34 1.17 -15.86 1.00
N GLN A 35 0.91 -17.05 1.55
CA GLN A 35 -0.08 -17.26 2.61
C GLN A 35 0.56 -16.91 3.95
N ILE A 36 0.14 -15.81 4.56
CA ILE A 36 0.62 -15.39 5.89
C ILE A 36 -0.17 -16.12 6.98
N ARG A 37 -1.49 -16.10 6.86
CA ARG A 37 -2.47 -16.76 7.73
C ARG A 37 -3.63 -17.25 6.87
N PRO A 38 -4.52 -18.12 7.37
CA PRO A 38 -5.62 -18.65 6.56
C PRO A 38 -6.46 -17.60 5.84
N ASP A 39 -6.56 -16.39 6.41
CA ASP A 39 -7.33 -15.28 5.85
C ASP A 39 -6.46 -14.08 5.42
N VAL A 40 -5.13 -14.24 5.36
CA VAL A 40 -4.19 -13.17 5.00
C VAL A 40 -3.26 -13.62 3.88
N ILE A 41 -3.34 -12.95 2.74
CA ILE A 41 -2.47 -13.15 1.58
C ILE A 41 -1.60 -11.91 1.39
N ALA A 42 -0.32 -12.10 1.13
CA ALA A 42 0.59 -11.00 0.83
C ALA A 42 1.25 -11.15 -0.54
N CYS A 43 1.65 -10.03 -1.14
CA CYS A 43 2.49 -10.01 -2.33
C CYS A 43 3.51 -8.87 -2.29
N ALA A 44 4.66 -9.08 -2.96
CA ALA A 44 5.67 -8.06 -3.21
C ALA A 44 5.67 -7.73 -4.71
N GLY A 45 5.09 -6.60 -5.06
CA GLY A 45 4.76 -6.26 -6.45
C GLY A 45 5.87 -5.59 -7.25
N GLY A 46 6.89 -5.08 -6.59
CA GLY A 46 7.91 -4.21 -7.19
C GLY A 46 7.62 -2.72 -6.99
N VAL A 47 8.68 -1.92 -7.11
CA VAL A 47 8.60 -0.46 -7.03
C VAL A 47 7.95 0.07 -8.31
N SER A 48 7.22 1.12 -8.25
CA SER A 48 6.51 1.94 -9.24
C SER A 48 4.98 1.83 -9.16
N LYS A 49 4.30 2.86 -9.63
CA LYS A 49 2.82 2.89 -9.70
C LYS A 49 2.25 1.79 -10.59
N VAL A 50 2.92 1.49 -11.71
CA VAL A 50 2.51 0.41 -12.63
C VAL A 50 2.58 -0.94 -11.94
N ASN A 51 3.69 -1.24 -11.25
CA ASN A 51 3.87 -2.47 -10.51
C ASN A 51 2.89 -2.58 -9.35
N ALA A 52 2.66 -1.51 -8.61
CA ALA A 52 1.68 -1.48 -7.53
C ALA A 52 0.26 -1.75 -8.02
N ALA A 53 -0.15 -1.14 -9.14
CA ALA A 53 -1.45 -1.36 -9.76
C ALA A 53 -1.61 -2.81 -10.25
N MET A 54 -0.60 -3.34 -10.94
CA MET A 54 -0.58 -4.73 -11.43
C MET A 54 -0.68 -5.73 -10.28
N ALA A 55 0.18 -5.59 -9.26
CA ALA A 55 0.19 -6.49 -8.12
C ALA A 55 -1.13 -6.47 -7.34
N THR A 56 -1.67 -5.27 -7.11
CA THR A 56 -2.97 -5.10 -6.45
C THR A 56 -4.10 -5.74 -7.25
N GLN A 57 -4.13 -5.53 -8.56
CA GLN A 57 -5.15 -6.13 -9.42
C GLN A 57 -5.05 -7.66 -9.45
N LEU A 58 -3.82 -8.21 -9.52
CA LEU A 58 -3.61 -9.67 -9.43
C LEU A 58 -4.08 -10.21 -8.08
N LEU A 59 -3.73 -9.55 -6.97
CA LEU A 59 -4.17 -9.92 -5.64
C LEU A 59 -5.72 -9.97 -5.54
N ILE A 60 -6.39 -8.94 -6.05
CA ILE A 60 -7.86 -8.86 -6.05
C ILE A 60 -8.47 -9.98 -6.91
N SER A 61 -7.95 -10.16 -8.13
CA SER A 61 -8.51 -11.12 -9.09
C SER A 61 -8.33 -12.58 -8.64
N LEU A 62 -7.18 -12.91 -8.06
CA LEU A 62 -6.83 -14.28 -7.68
C LEU A 62 -7.39 -14.68 -6.32
N TYR A 63 -7.42 -13.77 -5.37
CA TYR A 63 -7.70 -14.10 -3.97
C TYR A 63 -8.93 -13.42 -3.39
N GLN A 64 -9.50 -12.41 -4.05
CA GLN A 64 -10.73 -11.72 -3.66
C GLN A 64 -10.75 -11.29 -2.19
N PRO A 65 -9.78 -10.47 -1.74
CA PRO A 65 -9.75 -9.97 -0.37
C PRO A 65 -10.91 -9.00 -0.11
N ASP A 66 -11.43 -9.00 1.12
CA ASP A 66 -12.42 -8.02 1.59
C ASP A 66 -11.78 -6.66 1.88
N LEU A 67 -10.49 -6.66 2.19
CA LEU A 67 -9.69 -5.47 2.50
C LEU A 67 -8.30 -5.61 1.91
N VAL A 68 -7.82 -4.55 1.28
CA VAL A 68 -6.42 -4.43 0.83
C VAL A 68 -5.69 -3.43 1.71
N LEU A 69 -4.55 -3.83 2.24
CA LEU A 69 -3.62 -2.99 2.99
C LEU A 69 -2.31 -2.84 2.22
N ASN A 70 -1.79 -1.64 2.22
CA ASN A 70 -0.42 -1.37 1.78
C ASN A 70 0.43 -1.04 2.99
N ALA A 71 1.62 -1.59 3.06
CA ALA A 71 2.65 -1.22 4.02
C ALA A 71 4.00 -1.13 3.30
N GLY A 72 4.87 -0.25 3.78
CA GLY A 72 6.17 -0.05 3.16
C GLY A 72 6.90 1.13 3.78
N VAL A 73 8.03 1.50 3.21
CA VAL A 73 8.83 2.64 3.63
C VAL A 73 8.57 3.85 2.75
N ALA A 74 8.69 5.04 3.33
CA ALA A 74 8.56 6.30 2.62
C ALA A 74 9.57 7.32 3.13
N GLY A 75 9.99 8.25 2.27
CA GLY A 75 10.68 9.45 2.70
C GLY A 75 9.73 10.38 3.46
N CYS A 76 10.26 11.19 4.35
CA CYS A 76 9.48 12.15 5.11
C CYS A 76 10.00 13.57 4.87
N PHE A 77 9.10 14.52 4.62
CA PHE A 77 9.43 15.95 4.49
C PHE A 77 9.52 16.66 5.84
N GLU A 78 8.98 16.04 6.89
CA GLU A 78 9.04 16.55 8.25
C GLU A 78 10.24 15.96 9.01
N ASN A 79 10.68 16.63 10.05
CA ASN A 79 11.70 16.10 10.94
C ASN A 79 11.11 15.02 11.85
N MET A 80 11.19 13.79 11.39
CA MET A 80 10.74 12.59 12.12
C MET A 80 11.89 11.60 12.30
N PRO A 81 12.00 10.92 13.43
CA PRO A 81 12.97 9.85 13.61
C PRO A 81 12.75 8.73 12.58
N ILE A 82 13.85 8.13 12.10
CA ILE A 82 13.78 6.93 11.25
C ILE A 82 13.06 5.82 12.02
N GLY A 83 12.15 5.12 11.35
CA GLY A 83 11.31 4.08 11.97
C GLY A 83 10.00 4.60 12.57
N SER A 84 9.75 5.93 12.48
CA SER A 84 8.43 6.46 12.84
C SER A 84 7.35 5.88 11.94
N ILE A 85 6.17 5.63 12.49
CA ILE A 85 5.03 5.10 11.74
C ILE A 85 4.08 6.24 11.37
N VAL A 86 3.69 6.27 10.10
CA VAL A 86 2.64 7.15 9.58
C VAL A 86 1.47 6.30 9.12
N LEU A 87 0.32 6.51 9.71
CA LEU A 87 -0.94 5.98 9.23
C LEU A 87 -1.51 6.93 8.19
N ALA A 88 -1.58 6.47 6.95
CA ALA A 88 -2.03 7.31 5.85
C ALA A 88 -3.52 7.65 5.96
N GLU A 89 -3.85 8.94 5.96
CA GLU A 89 -5.22 9.44 5.83
C GLU A 89 -5.68 9.43 4.37
N GLY A 90 -4.72 9.46 3.45
CA GLY A 90 -4.96 9.41 2.03
C GLY A 90 -3.68 9.54 1.22
N PHE A 91 -3.86 9.48 -0.08
CA PHE A 91 -2.77 9.45 -1.06
C PHE A 91 -3.02 10.50 -2.15
N LEU A 92 -1.94 10.96 -2.76
CA LEU A 92 -1.97 11.76 -3.99
C LEU A 92 -0.80 11.37 -4.89
N GLN A 93 -0.93 11.65 -6.18
CA GLN A 93 0.17 11.48 -7.13
C GLN A 93 0.81 12.85 -7.40
N HIS A 94 2.11 12.99 -7.12
CA HIS A 94 2.81 14.27 -7.31
C HIS A 94 3.35 14.47 -8.74
N ASP A 95 3.40 13.40 -9.52
CA ASP A 95 3.98 13.36 -10.86
C ASP A 95 2.95 13.25 -11.99
N VAL A 96 1.66 13.39 -11.68
CA VAL A 96 0.60 13.44 -12.69
C VAL A 96 0.35 14.88 -13.10
N ASP A 97 0.64 15.19 -14.36
CA ASP A 97 0.38 16.49 -14.95
C ASP A 97 -0.16 16.34 -16.38
N THR A 98 -1.45 16.54 -16.52
CA THR A 98 -2.16 16.62 -17.80
C THR A 98 -2.73 18.02 -18.04
N SER A 99 -2.10 19.04 -17.45
CA SER A 99 -2.57 20.45 -17.55
C SER A 99 -2.57 20.97 -18.99
N THR A 100 -1.73 20.44 -19.86
CA THR A 100 -1.75 20.72 -21.31
C THR A 100 -3.06 20.26 -22.00
N LEU A 101 -3.80 19.35 -21.37
CA LEU A 101 -5.12 18.89 -21.81
C LEU A 101 -6.28 19.60 -21.09
N GLY A 102 -5.96 20.55 -20.20
CA GLY A 102 -6.94 21.33 -19.44
C GLY A 102 -7.24 20.78 -18.04
N ASP A 103 -6.58 19.74 -17.60
CA ASP A 103 -6.76 19.16 -16.27
C ASP A 103 -6.02 19.98 -15.19
N ARG A 104 -6.41 19.81 -13.95
CA ARG A 104 -5.63 20.30 -12.80
C ARG A 104 -4.43 19.40 -12.58
N VAL A 105 -3.28 19.97 -12.19
CA VAL A 105 -2.10 19.19 -11.76
C VAL A 105 -2.50 18.18 -10.67
N GLY A 106 -2.02 16.96 -10.79
CA GLY A 106 -2.33 15.85 -9.90
C GLY A 106 -3.68 15.15 -10.16
N LEU A 107 -4.47 15.62 -11.14
CA LEU A 107 -5.76 15.01 -11.46
C LEU A 107 -5.58 13.67 -12.17
N VAL A 108 -6.07 12.61 -11.58
CA VAL A 108 -6.28 11.34 -12.28
C VAL A 108 -7.63 11.40 -12.97
N SER A 109 -7.61 11.79 -14.24
CA SER A 109 -8.81 12.16 -15.01
C SER A 109 -9.83 11.04 -15.13
N THR A 110 -9.39 9.78 -15.24
CA THR A 110 -10.27 8.61 -15.33
C THR A 110 -11.24 8.48 -14.16
N VAL A 111 -10.81 8.90 -12.96
CA VAL A 111 -11.63 8.85 -11.73
C VAL A 111 -11.98 10.25 -11.22
N ASN A 112 -11.53 11.30 -11.91
CA ASN A 112 -11.73 12.72 -11.59
C ASN A 112 -11.35 13.07 -10.14
N ARG A 113 -10.17 12.61 -9.70
CA ARG A 113 -9.66 12.83 -8.34
C ARG A 113 -8.20 13.23 -8.33
N VAL A 114 -7.85 14.16 -7.42
CA VAL A 114 -6.47 14.49 -7.04
C VAL A 114 -6.08 13.76 -5.77
N GLN A 115 -7.02 13.58 -4.85
CA GLN A 115 -6.83 13.01 -3.54
C GLN A 115 -7.60 11.70 -3.41
N PHE A 116 -6.97 10.69 -2.83
CA PHE A 116 -7.51 9.35 -2.62
C PHE A 116 -7.50 9.05 -1.11
N PRO A 117 -8.57 9.39 -0.39
CA PRO A 117 -8.63 9.12 1.05
C PRO A 117 -8.63 7.61 1.34
N THR A 118 -8.05 7.24 2.47
CA THR A 118 -8.11 5.87 3.00
C THR A 118 -9.57 5.49 3.25
N SER A 119 -9.97 4.28 2.86
CA SER A 119 -11.36 3.84 2.87
C SER A 119 -11.94 3.62 4.27
N ASP A 120 -11.10 3.21 5.24
CA ASP A 120 -11.53 2.89 6.61
C ASP A 120 -10.46 3.34 7.63
N PRO A 121 -10.28 4.66 7.81
CA PRO A 121 -9.25 5.20 8.69
C PRO A 121 -9.50 4.87 10.16
N ASP A 122 -10.75 4.75 10.60
CA ASP A 122 -11.08 4.48 11.99
C ASP A 122 -10.74 3.05 12.40
N ARG A 123 -10.95 2.09 11.51
CA ARG A 123 -10.49 0.71 11.71
C ARG A 123 -8.98 0.63 11.83
N ALA A 124 -8.27 1.35 10.99
CA ALA A 124 -6.82 1.39 11.00
C ALA A 124 -6.30 2.01 12.30
N ARG A 125 -6.87 3.14 12.75
CA ARG A 125 -6.55 3.76 14.05
C ARG A 125 -6.81 2.80 15.22
N ALA A 126 -7.99 2.19 15.27
CA ALA A 126 -8.34 1.24 16.31
C ALA A 126 -7.39 0.03 16.37
N ALA A 127 -6.88 -0.42 15.22
CA ALA A 127 -5.88 -1.49 15.17
C ALA A 127 -4.52 -1.03 15.74
N MET A 128 -4.05 0.17 15.38
CA MET A 128 -2.81 0.76 15.90
C MET A 128 -2.89 1.00 17.40
N ASP A 129 -3.99 1.55 17.89
CA ASP A 129 -4.23 1.80 19.33
C ASP A 129 -4.22 0.51 20.13
N ARG A 130 -4.79 -0.57 19.57
CA ARG A 130 -4.80 -1.90 20.22
C ARG A 130 -3.40 -2.50 20.34
N VAL A 131 -2.55 -2.28 19.35
CA VAL A 131 -1.15 -2.75 19.36
C VAL A 131 -0.30 -1.87 20.28
N GLY A 132 -0.72 -0.64 20.55
CA GLY A 132 -0.02 0.30 21.43
C GLY A 132 1.26 0.88 20.82
N VAL A 133 1.40 0.85 19.50
CA VAL A 133 2.55 1.41 18.80
C VAL A 133 2.27 2.87 18.47
N PRO A 134 3.16 3.82 18.85
CA PRO A 134 2.99 5.22 18.50
C PRO A 134 2.98 5.45 16.99
N TYR A 135 2.06 6.25 16.51
CA TYR A 135 1.97 6.64 15.10
C TYR A 135 1.56 8.10 14.96
N ARG A 136 1.76 8.66 13.79
CA ARG A 136 1.17 9.93 13.33
C ARG A 136 0.23 9.65 12.18
N THR A 137 -0.65 10.58 11.89
CA THR A 137 -1.48 10.56 10.68
C THR A 137 -0.95 11.56 9.67
N GLY A 138 -1.18 11.31 8.40
CA GLY A 138 -0.75 12.21 7.34
C GLY A 138 -1.07 11.72 5.94
N TRP A 139 -0.77 12.56 4.95
CA TRP A 139 -0.94 12.25 3.54
C TRP A 139 0.35 11.72 2.95
N VAL A 140 0.23 10.75 2.05
CA VAL A 140 1.36 10.18 1.32
C VAL A 140 1.32 10.63 -0.13
N ALA A 141 2.40 11.26 -0.59
CA ALA A 141 2.60 11.57 -1.99
C ALA A 141 3.36 10.43 -2.67
N THR A 142 2.86 9.94 -3.79
CA THR A 142 3.50 8.88 -4.58
C THR A 142 3.84 9.39 -5.97
N GLY A 143 4.88 8.82 -6.57
CA GLY A 143 5.33 9.10 -7.92
C GLY A 143 6.40 8.09 -8.36
N ASP A 144 6.75 8.13 -9.64
CA ASP A 144 7.75 7.23 -10.24
C ASP A 144 9.11 7.92 -10.49
N TRP A 145 9.25 9.18 -10.06
CA TRP A 145 10.50 9.98 -10.19
C TRP A 145 10.61 10.99 -9.05
#